data_8f9a0d7087e52ab3e085836b9dbdbc2c
#
_entry.id   8f9a0d7087e52ab3e085836b9dbdbc2c
#
_cell.length_a   1.000
_cell.length_b   1.000
_cell.length_c   1.000
_cell.angle_alpha   90.00
_cell.angle_beta   90.00
_cell.angle_gamma   90.00
#
_symmetry.space_group_name_H-M   'P 1'
#
loop_
_entity.id
_entity.type
_entity.pdbx_description
1 polymer ?
#
loop_
_entity_poly.entity_id
_entity_poly.type
_entity_poly.pdbx_seq_one_letter_code
_entity_poly.pdbx_strand_id
1 'polypeptide(L)'
;MTELVGFAAVAVVAWFAAGTIWNVRLGRETMRWMQEGLPLLGSRTTVRWLGSSAVEMVINDAKPPFRAVTLVIFLEPRDLPWWPLSHARGRRDTLIIRGALKKIPSVELEALDPASWSGREALARVPREWPTSGSSMMIHYENTAALERAEALLALTQAAGLTVRRLSVRRAEPHFQVHAALPDRSRPAREFFEAVHTLAGCASDSAGAPGAAAWRR
;
A
#
# COMPACT_ATOMS: atom_id res chain seq x y z
N MET A 1 -29.89 -18.82 -32.25
CA MET A 1 -28.85 -19.21 -31.25
C MET A 1 -27.50 -18.64 -31.62
N THR A 2 -27.06 -18.74 -32.85
CA THR A 2 -25.74 -18.25 -33.36
C THR A 2 -25.57 -16.74 -33.19
N GLU A 3 -26.60 -15.94 -33.45
CA GLU A 3 -26.57 -14.48 -33.32
C GLU A 3 -26.42 -14.04 -31.85
N LEU A 4 -27.09 -14.74 -30.91
CA LEU A 4 -26.98 -14.45 -29.47
C LEU A 4 -25.59 -14.73 -28.95
N VAL A 5 -24.96 -15.83 -29.40
CA VAL A 5 -23.58 -16.20 -29.05
C VAL A 5 -22.60 -15.17 -29.61
N GLY A 6 -22.82 -14.72 -30.88
CA GLY A 6 -22.02 -13.68 -31.50
C GLY A 6 -22.11 -12.36 -30.74
N PHE A 7 -23.29 -11.93 -30.35
CA PHE A 7 -23.49 -10.71 -29.55
C PHE A 7 -22.82 -10.81 -28.18
N ALA A 8 -22.98 -11.95 -27.49
CA ALA A 8 -22.33 -12.16 -26.18
C ALA A 8 -20.79 -12.12 -26.29
N ALA A 9 -20.22 -12.72 -27.32
CA ALA A 9 -18.77 -12.68 -27.56
C ALA A 9 -18.28 -11.25 -27.79
N VAL A 10 -18.96 -10.46 -28.61
CA VAL A 10 -18.62 -9.05 -28.84
C VAL A 10 -18.73 -8.24 -27.55
N ALA A 11 -19.76 -8.46 -26.74
CA ALA A 11 -19.94 -7.77 -25.47
C ALA A 11 -18.79 -8.06 -24.48
N VAL A 12 -18.34 -9.32 -24.39
CA VAL A 12 -17.20 -9.72 -23.52
C VAL A 12 -15.89 -9.08 -24.01
N VAL A 13 -15.63 -9.09 -25.32
CA VAL A 13 -14.43 -8.45 -25.89
C VAL A 13 -14.43 -6.94 -25.64
N ALA A 14 -15.59 -6.30 -25.87
CA ALA A 14 -15.74 -4.86 -25.62
C ALA A 14 -15.53 -4.51 -24.12
N TRP A 15 -16.08 -5.33 -23.22
CA TRP A 15 -15.84 -5.19 -21.77
C TRP A 15 -14.35 -5.29 -21.42
N PHE A 16 -13.70 -6.34 -21.91
CA PHE A 16 -12.28 -6.55 -21.69
C PHE A 16 -11.43 -5.37 -22.16
N ALA A 17 -11.69 -4.90 -23.38
CA ALA A 17 -10.99 -3.77 -23.97
C ALA A 17 -11.18 -2.48 -23.14
N ALA A 18 -12.43 -2.18 -22.80
CA ALA A 18 -12.77 -0.99 -22.01
C ALA A 18 -12.12 -1.03 -20.61
N GLY A 19 -12.17 -2.17 -19.92
CA GLY A 19 -11.56 -2.36 -18.61
C GLY A 19 -10.04 -2.25 -18.64
N THR A 20 -9.41 -2.84 -19.67
CA THR A 20 -7.95 -2.74 -19.89
C THR A 20 -7.53 -1.29 -20.14
N ILE A 21 -8.23 -0.56 -21.02
CA ILE A 21 -7.93 0.85 -21.31
C ILE A 21 -8.06 1.69 -20.04
N TRP A 22 -9.12 1.47 -19.26
CA TRP A 22 -9.33 2.17 -17.98
C TRP A 22 -8.16 1.93 -17.03
N ASN A 23 -7.80 0.67 -16.79
CA ASN A 23 -6.71 0.32 -15.88
C ASN A 23 -5.37 0.92 -16.32
N VAL A 24 -5.02 0.78 -17.61
CA VAL A 24 -3.77 1.33 -18.16
C VAL A 24 -3.74 2.87 -18.01
N ARG A 25 -4.87 3.54 -18.29
CA ARG A 25 -4.98 4.99 -18.11
C ARG A 25 -4.78 5.40 -16.65
N LEU A 26 -5.52 4.76 -15.74
CA LEU A 26 -5.43 5.04 -14.30
C LEU A 26 -4.01 4.79 -13.76
N GLY A 27 -3.38 3.68 -14.15
CA GLY A 27 -2.02 3.38 -13.76
C GLY A 27 -1.01 4.40 -14.28
N ARG A 28 -1.13 4.84 -15.54
CA ARG A 28 -0.28 5.88 -16.13
C ARG A 28 -0.44 7.24 -15.44
N GLU A 29 -1.68 7.63 -15.14
CA GLU A 29 -1.95 8.90 -14.44
C GLU A 29 -1.39 8.87 -13.02
N THR A 30 -1.54 7.75 -12.31
CA THR A 30 -0.98 7.56 -10.97
C THR A 30 0.56 7.59 -11.00
N MET A 31 1.19 6.88 -11.94
CA MET A 31 2.65 6.92 -12.09
C MET A 31 3.16 8.33 -12.41
N ARG A 32 2.47 9.07 -13.29
CA ARG A 32 2.85 10.45 -13.63
C ARG A 32 2.79 11.35 -12.41
N TRP A 33 1.74 11.24 -11.61
CA TRP A 33 1.62 11.97 -10.34
C TRP A 33 2.76 11.60 -9.39
N MET A 34 3.12 10.32 -9.26
CA MET A 34 4.18 9.86 -8.36
C MET A 34 5.57 10.39 -8.73
N GLN A 35 5.82 10.72 -10.01
CA GLN A 35 7.15 11.17 -10.48
C GLN A 35 7.70 12.36 -9.71
N GLU A 36 6.84 13.26 -9.22
CA GLU A 36 7.25 14.43 -8.42
C GLU A 36 7.81 14.06 -7.05
N GLY A 37 7.33 12.96 -6.46
CA GLY A 37 7.70 12.53 -5.12
C GLY A 37 8.73 11.40 -5.06
N LEU A 38 8.85 10.58 -6.12
CA LEU A 38 9.80 9.46 -6.17
C LEU A 38 11.25 9.83 -5.83
N PRO A 39 11.79 11.02 -6.20
CA PRO A 39 13.14 11.43 -5.83
C PRO A 39 13.39 11.51 -4.32
N LEU A 40 12.35 11.59 -3.49
CA LEU A 40 12.48 11.52 -2.04
C LEU A 40 12.90 10.12 -1.56
N LEU A 41 12.50 9.07 -2.28
CA LEU A 41 12.81 7.69 -1.94
C LEU A 41 14.10 7.20 -2.58
N GLY A 42 14.51 7.73 -3.75
CA GLY A 42 15.75 7.33 -4.43
C GLY A 42 15.93 7.97 -5.79
N SER A 43 17.03 7.63 -6.47
CA SER A 43 17.45 8.35 -7.70
C SER A 43 17.07 7.65 -9.00
N ARG A 44 16.94 6.32 -9.02
CA ARG A 44 16.63 5.52 -10.22
C ARG A 44 15.41 4.65 -9.99
N THR A 45 14.41 4.81 -10.84
CA THR A 45 13.17 4.01 -10.79
C THR A 45 13.06 3.16 -12.06
N THR A 46 12.93 1.86 -11.88
CA THR A 46 12.59 0.92 -12.94
C THR A 46 11.12 0.59 -12.86
N VAL A 47 10.39 0.73 -13.96
CA VAL A 47 8.94 0.50 -14.03
C VAL A 47 8.67 -0.75 -14.87
N ARG A 48 7.80 -1.63 -14.35
CA ARG A 48 7.35 -2.83 -15.03
C ARG A 48 5.84 -3.01 -14.90
N TRP A 49 5.15 -3.19 -16.02
CA TRP A 49 3.76 -3.61 -16.02
C TRP A 49 3.65 -5.11 -15.79
N LEU A 50 2.76 -5.50 -14.90
CA LEU A 50 2.41 -6.89 -14.57
C LEU A 50 0.97 -7.15 -15.04
N GLY A 51 0.77 -7.23 -16.35
CA GLY A 51 -0.55 -7.30 -16.97
C GLY A 51 -1.25 -5.93 -17.04
N SER A 52 -2.59 -5.92 -17.12
CA SER A 52 -3.41 -4.71 -17.24
C SER A 52 -3.72 -4.03 -15.91
N SER A 53 -3.58 -4.74 -14.79
CA SER A 53 -4.07 -4.32 -13.47
C SER A 53 -2.98 -4.13 -12.42
N ALA A 54 -1.70 -4.29 -12.76
CA ALA A 54 -0.63 -4.05 -11.80
C ALA A 54 0.59 -3.38 -12.45
N VAL A 55 1.19 -2.46 -11.70
CA VAL A 55 2.44 -1.77 -12.06
C VAL A 55 3.40 -1.86 -10.90
N GLU A 56 4.58 -2.38 -11.15
CA GLU A 56 5.68 -2.45 -10.20
C GLU A 56 6.72 -1.36 -10.51
N MET A 57 7.15 -0.66 -9.49
CA MET A 57 8.22 0.33 -9.54
C MET A 57 9.28 -0.04 -8.51
N VAL A 58 10.45 -0.40 -9.00
CA VAL A 58 11.61 -0.71 -8.15
C VAL A 58 12.50 0.53 -8.11
N ILE A 59 12.76 1.03 -6.90
CA ILE A 59 13.61 2.17 -6.66
C ILE A 59 15.01 1.65 -6.34
N ASN A 60 15.92 1.84 -7.29
CA ASN A 60 17.33 1.58 -7.13
C ASN A 60 17.97 2.82 -6.46
N ASP A 61 19.08 2.64 -5.76
CA ASP A 61 19.75 3.72 -5.03
C ASP A 61 18.81 4.42 -4.04
N ALA A 62 18.12 3.61 -3.23
CA ALA A 62 17.17 4.13 -2.23
C ALA A 62 17.85 5.00 -1.18
N LYS A 63 17.19 6.10 -0.80
CA LYS A 63 17.64 7.02 0.24
C LYS A 63 17.31 6.49 1.64
N PRO A 64 18.13 6.79 2.68
CA PRO A 64 17.76 6.48 4.04
C PRO A 64 16.37 7.02 4.38
N PRO A 65 15.55 6.29 5.18
CA PRO A 65 15.87 5.10 5.96
C PRO A 65 15.89 3.79 5.15
N PHE A 66 15.54 3.84 3.86
CA PHE A 66 15.48 2.65 3.01
C PHE A 66 16.84 2.21 2.50
N ARG A 67 17.01 0.89 2.35
CA ARG A 67 18.06 0.25 1.54
C ARG A 67 17.54 -0.10 0.15
N ALA A 68 16.29 -0.53 0.07
CA ALA A 68 15.58 -0.80 -1.18
C ALA A 68 14.09 -0.52 -0.99
N VAL A 69 13.41 -0.05 -2.05
CA VAL A 69 11.96 0.21 -2.03
C VAL A 69 11.34 -0.35 -3.31
N THR A 70 10.21 -1.00 -3.14
CA THR A 70 9.35 -1.41 -4.24
C THR A 70 7.95 -0.85 -4.01
N LEU A 71 7.41 -0.18 -5.01
CA LEU A 71 6.04 0.30 -5.03
C LEU A 71 5.25 -0.56 -6.02
N VAL A 72 4.07 -1.00 -5.63
CA VAL A 72 3.17 -1.73 -6.53
C VAL A 72 1.81 -1.05 -6.52
N ILE A 73 1.42 -0.51 -7.67
CA ILE A 73 0.04 -0.08 -7.90
C ILE A 73 -0.74 -1.33 -8.29
N PHE A 74 -1.74 -1.68 -7.51
CA PHE A 74 -2.59 -2.83 -7.74
C PHE A 74 -4.02 -2.36 -7.97
N LEU A 75 -4.48 -2.45 -9.23
CA LEU A 75 -5.78 -1.99 -9.67
C LEU A 75 -6.81 -3.11 -9.59
N GLU A 76 -8.07 -2.73 -9.48
CA GLU A 76 -9.18 -3.68 -9.60
C GLU A 76 -9.20 -4.28 -11.01
N PRO A 77 -9.55 -5.57 -11.15
CA PRO A 77 -9.56 -6.24 -12.46
C PRO A 77 -10.80 -5.85 -13.28
N ARG A 78 -10.88 -4.59 -13.69
CA ARG A 78 -12.02 -4.01 -14.44
C ARG A 78 -12.22 -4.64 -15.82
N ASP A 79 -11.17 -5.24 -16.34
CA ASP A 79 -11.16 -6.02 -17.58
C ASP A 79 -11.88 -7.38 -17.46
N LEU A 80 -12.15 -7.86 -16.24
CA LEU A 80 -12.83 -9.13 -16.02
C LEU A 80 -14.35 -8.92 -15.80
N PRO A 81 -15.23 -9.71 -16.43
CA PRO A 81 -16.68 -9.56 -16.29
C PRO A 81 -17.20 -9.66 -14.85
N TRP A 82 -16.49 -10.37 -13.98
CA TRP A 82 -16.85 -10.50 -12.56
C TRP A 82 -16.25 -9.39 -11.66
N TRP A 83 -15.66 -8.35 -12.24
CA TRP A 83 -15.17 -7.20 -11.48
C TRP A 83 -16.21 -6.61 -10.51
N PRO A 84 -17.51 -6.42 -10.88
CA PRO A 84 -18.50 -5.86 -9.95
C PRO A 84 -18.63 -6.70 -8.67
N LEU A 85 -18.53 -8.03 -8.78
CA LEU A 85 -18.55 -8.94 -7.64
C LEU A 85 -17.28 -8.79 -6.76
N SER A 86 -16.12 -8.65 -7.38
CA SER A 86 -14.86 -8.40 -6.67
C SER A 86 -14.90 -7.06 -5.93
N HIS A 87 -15.47 -6.03 -6.55
CA HIS A 87 -15.68 -4.72 -5.97
C HIS A 87 -16.63 -4.80 -4.76
N ALA A 88 -17.77 -5.49 -4.88
CA ALA A 88 -18.72 -5.70 -3.80
C ALA A 88 -18.10 -6.45 -2.60
N ARG A 89 -17.10 -7.32 -2.85
CA ARG A 89 -16.32 -8.01 -1.80
C ARG A 89 -15.21 -7.18 -1.18
N GLY A 90 -15.15 -5.88 -1.45
CA GLY A 90 -14.20 -4.96 -0.84
C GLY A 90 -12.83 -4.90 -1.52
N ARG A 91 -12.67 -5.45 -2.74
CA ARG A 91 -11.45 -5.22 -3.53
C ARG A 91 -11.44 -3.76 -4.01
N ARG A 92 -10.32 -3.09 -3.83
CA ARG A 92 -10.12 -1.68 -4.21
C ARG A 92 -8.74 -1.48 -4.80
N ASP A 93 -8.60 -0.44 -5.60
CA ASP A 93 -7.29 0.02 -6.03
C ASP A 93 -6.42 0.28 -4.82
N THR A 94 -5.20 -0.22 -4.85
CA THR A 94 -4.30 -0.21 -3.70
C THR A 94 -2.90 0.13 -4.16
N LEU A 95 -2.23 1.01 -3.41
CA LEU A 95 -0.80 1.22 -3.50
C LEU A 95 -0.13 0.42 -2.39
N ILE A 96 0.77 -0.46 -2.79
CA ILE A 96 1.58 -1.28 -1.88
C ILE A 96 3.00 -0.72 -1.90
N ILE A 97 3.51 -0.38 -0.72
CA ILE A 97 4.88 0.09 -0.52
C ILE A 97 5.60 -0.99 0.28
N ARG A 98 6.69 -1.49 -0.24
CA ARG A 98 7.56 -2.47 0.43
C ARG A 98 8.96 -1.89 0.55
N GLY A 99 9.47 -1.81 1.77
CA GLY A 99 10.79 -1.26 2.06
C GLY A 99 11.69 -2.24 2.81
N ALA A 100 12.89 -2.48 2.28
CA ALA A 100 13.98 -2.98 3.08
C ALA A 100 14.65 -1.77 3.76
N LEU A 101 14.64 -1.72 5.08
CA LEU A 101 15.23 -0.63 5.84
C LEU A 101 16.73 -0.87 6.04
N LYS A 102 17.50 0.21 6.16
CA LYS A 102 18.95 0.12 6.51
C LYS A 102 19.16 -0.40 7.92
N LYS A 103 18.26 -0.05 8.83
CA LYS A 103 18.27 -0.48 10.22
C LYS A 103 17.12 -1.47 10.42
N ILE A 104 17.42 -2.66 10.87
CA ILE A 104 16.40 -3.69 11.16
C ILE A 104 15.52 -3.19 12.30
N PRO A 105 14.19 -3.24 12.19
CA PRO A 105 13.28 -2.87 13.27
C PRO A 105 13.51 -3.69 14.53
N SER A 106 13.42 -3.05 15.69
CA SER A 106 13.55 -3.71 16.99
C SER A 106 12.31 -4.49 17.40
N VAL A 107 11.15 -4.12 16.83
CA VAL A 107 9.84 -4.70 17.17
C VAL A 107 9.14 -5.19 15.91
N GLU A 108 8.23 -6.15 16.09
CA GLU A 108 7.34 -6.64 15.02
C GLU A 108 5.88 -6.32 15.35
N LEU A 109 5.16 -5.86 14.35
CA LEU A 109 3.75 -5.52 14.43
C LEU A 109 3.04 -5.68 13.09
N GLU A 110 1.71 -5.85 13.17
CA GLU A 110 0.82 -5.91 12.00
C GLU A 110 -0.47 -5.17 12.34
N ALA A 111 -0.74 -4.05 11.69
CA ALA A 111 -2.02 -3.36 11.80
C ALA A 111 -2.84 -3.60 10.54
N LEU A 112 -4.07 -4.09 10.72
CA LEU A 112 -4.93 -4.62 9.66
C LEU A 112 -6.32 -3.99 9.72
N ASP A 113 -6.83 -3.53 8.59
CA ASP A 113 -8.25 -3.25 8.42
C ASP A 113 -9.00 -4.55 8.09
N PRO A 114 -9.80 -5.12 9.02
CA PRO A 114 -10.49 -6.38 8.79
C PRO A 114 -11.58 -6.30 7.70
N ALA A 115 -12.05 -5.11 7.37
CA ALA A 115 -13.01 -4.90 6.28
C ALA A 115 -12.35 -4.96 4.90
N SER A 116 -11.03 -4.71 4.81
CA SER A 116 -10.29 -4.73 3.56
C SER A 116 -9.93 -6.15 3.12
N TRP A 117 -9.82 -6.35 1.80
CA TRP A 117 -9.35 -7.63 1.26
C TRP A 117 -7.92 -7.95 1.71
N SER A 118 -7.01 -6.98 1.66
CA SER A 118 -5.61 -7.16 2.05
C SER A 118 -5.43 -7.42 3.54
N GLY A 119 -6.29 -6.85 4.40
CA GLY A 119 -6.29 -7.11 5.83
C GLY A 119 -6.72 -8.54 6.14
N ARG A 120 -7.82 -9.02 5.53
CA ARG A 120 -8.28 -10.42 5.70
C ARG A 120 -7.26 -11.44 5.24
N GLU A 121 -6.58 -11.20 4.11
CA GLU A 121 -5.52 -12.10 3.61
C GLU A 121 -4.31 -12.11 4.57
N ALA A 122 -3.93 -10.96 5.08
CA ALA A 122 -2.80 -10.86 6.00
C ALA A 122 -3.07 -11.49 7.36
N LEU A 123 -4.32 -11.43 7.85
CA LEU A 123 -4.71 -12.00 9.13
C LEU A 123 -4.38 -13.50 9.24
N ALA A 124 -4.47 -14.23 8.14
CA ALA A 124 -4.12 -15.65 8.11
C ALA A 124 -2.61 -15.94 8.33
N ARG A 125 -1.76 -14.92 8.24
CA ARG A 125 -0.29 -15.00 8.37
C ARG A 125 0.22 -14.39 9.68
N VAL A 126 -0.66 -13.80 10.48
CA VAL A 126 -0.29 -13.25 11.79
C VAL A 126 -0.03 -14.40 12.76
N PRO A 127 1.06 -14.35 13.56
CA PRO A 127 1.29 -15.31 14.62
C PRO A 127 0.11 -15.36 15.60
N ARG A 128 -0.37 -16.57 15.91
CA ARG A 128 -1.56 -16.76 16.75
C ARG A 128 -1.35 -16.33 18.20
N GLU A 129 -0.11 -16.36 18.66
CA GLU A 129 0.31 -15.96 20.00
C GLU A 129 0.34 -14.44 20.19
N TRP A 130 0.25 -13.66 19.13
CA TRP A 130 0.30 -12.22 19.24
C TRP A 130 -1.03 -11.65 19.78
N PRO A 131 -0.97 -10.84 20.85
CA PRO A 131 -2.15 -10.14 21.33
C PRO A 131 -2.68 -9.16 20.29
N THR A 132 -3.97 -8.85 20.42
CA THR A 132 -4.68 -7.95 19.50
C THR A 132 -5.26 -6.78 20.25
N SER A 133 -5.16 -5.58 19.70
CA SER A 133 -5.75 -4.34 20.19
C SER A 133 -6.45 -3.59 19.05
N GLY A 134 -7.34 -2.63 19.40
CA GLY A 134 -8.02 -1.78 18.44
C GLY A 134 -9.31 -2.39 17.87
N SER A 135 -10.17 -1.53 17.30
CA SER A 135 -11.47 -1.91 16.75
C SER A 135 -11.60 -1.66 15.25
N SER A 136 -11.20 -0.50 14.77
CA SER A 136 -11.24 -0.15 13.34
C SER A 136 -10.03 -0.68 12.58
N MET A 137 -8.84 -0.54 13.17
CA MET A 137 -7.63 -1.23 12.77
C MET A 137 -7.27 -2.23 13.86
N MET A 138 -7.21 -3.51 13.51
CA MET A 138 -6.74 -4.56 14.42
C MET A 138 -5.22 -4.55 14.45
N ILE A 139 -4.63 -4.26 15.61
CA ILE A 139 -3.19 -4.22 15.82
C ILE A 139 -2.77 -5.53 16.47
N HIS A 140 -1.99 -6.33 15.78
CA HIS A 140 -1.31 -7.50 16.31
C HIS A 140 0.14 -7.15 16.59
N TYR A 141 0.66 -7.49 17.76
CA TYR A 141 1.97 -7.04 18.23
C TYR A 141 2.67 -8.08 19.09
N GLU A 142 3.99 -8.08 19.10
CA GLU A 142 4.78 -9.03 19.87
C GLU A 142 4.92 -8.64 21.36
N ASN A 143 4.93 -7.32 21.65
CA ASN A 143 5.11 -6.75 23.00
C ASN A 143 4.54 -5.32 23.08
N THR A 144 4.52 -4.74 24.29
CA THR A 144 3.96 -3.40 24.55
C THR A 144 4.66 -2.31 23.72
N ALA A 145 5.99 -2.38 23.56
CA ALA A 145 6.71 -1.42 22.72
C ALA A 145 6.30 -1.47 21.26
N ALA A 146 5.93 -2.66 20.76
CA ALA A 146 5.37 -2.82 19.41
C ALA A 146 3.97 -2.19 19.29
N LEU A 147 3.13 -2.30 20.34
CA LEU A 147 1.82 -1.65 20.37
C LEU A 147 1.95 -0.12 20.33
N GLU A 148 2.78 0.47 21.20
CA GLU A 148 3.03 1.91 21.22
C GLU A 148 3.56 2.40 19.87
N ARG A 149 4.43 1.62 19.24
CA ARG A 149 4.95 1.92 17.90
C ARG A 149 3.87 1.87 16.84
N ALA A 150 2.99 0.88 16.90
CA ALA A 150 1.86 0.74 15.96
C ALA A 150 0.90 1.92 16.07
N GLU A 151 0.53 2.32 17.29
CA GLU A 151 -0.33 3.47 17.54
C GLU A 151 0.28 4.77 17.01
N ALA A 152 1.58 4.98 17.26
CA ALA A 152 2.31 6.16 16.76
C ALA A 152 2.34 6.18 15.21
N LEU A 153 2.62 5.04 14.57
CA LEU A 153 2.60 4.94 13.10
C LEU A 153 1.20 5.17 12.53
N LEU A 154 0.15 4.64 13.15
CA LEU A 154 -1.23 4.87 12.73
C LEU A 154 -1.64 6.34 12.90
N ALA A 155 -1.25 7.00 13.99
CA ALA A 155 -1.48 8.42 14.17
C ALA A 155 -0.80 9.26 13.08
N LEU A 156 0.43 8.92 12.69
CA LEU A 156 1.12 9.57 11.58
C LEU A 156 0.40 9.35 10.24
N THR A 157 -0.13 8.14 9.98
CA THR A 157 -0.90 7.90 8.74
C THR A 157 -2.17 8.74 8.69
N GLN A 158 -2.87 8.88 9.82
CA GLN A 158 -4.07 9.71 9.92
C GLN A 158 -3.75 11.20 9.73
N ALA A 159 -2.70 11.69 10.38
CA ALA A 159 -2.26 13.09 10.24
C ALA A 159 -1.86 13.43 8.79
N ALA A 160 -1.27 12.47 8.07
CA ALA A 160 -0.95 12.60 6.66
C ALA A 160 -2.15 12.40 5.70
N GLY A 161 -3.32 12.06 6.22
CA GLY A 161 -4.51 11.77 5.41
C GLY A 161 -4.39 10.49 4.58
N LEU A 162 -3.57 9.53 5.01
CA LEU A 162 -3.38 8.25 4.33
C LEU A 162 -4.45 7.24 4.77
N THR A 163 -5.21 6.72 3.82
CA THR A 163 -6.14 5.61 4.08
C THR A 163 -5.37 4.29 4.01
N VAL A 164 -4.81 3.89 5.14
CA VAL A 164 -4.05 2.64 5.27
C VAL A 164 -5.00 1.48 5.55
N ARG A 165 -4.78 0.34 4.87
CA ARG A 165 -5.53 -0.92 5.05
C ARG A 165 -4.69 -2.00 5.70
N ARG A 166 -3.38 -1.88 5.58
CA ARG A 166 -2.40 -2.75 6.20
C ARG A 166 -1.11 -1.97 6.44
N LEU A 167 -0.55 -2.12 7.64
CA LEU A 167 0.78 -1.62 7.98
C LEU A 167 1.51 -2.75 8.70
N SER A 168 2.67 -3.12 8.20
CA SER A 168 3.48 -4.22 8.73
C SER A 168 4.90 -3.74 8.99
N VAL A 169 5.43 -4.05 10.15
CA VAL A 169 6.83 -3.88 10.51
C VAL A 169 7.37 -5.23 10.94
N ARG A 170 8.46 -5.69 10.31
CA ARG A 170 9.04 -7.02 10.52
C ARG A 170 10.56 -6.95 10.55
N ARG A 171 11.20 -7.89 11.27
CA ARG A 171 12.66 -8.07 11.22
C ARG A 171 13.11 -8.71 9.91
N ALA A 172 12.25 -9.55 9.33
CA ALA A 172 12.48 -10.13 8.01
C ALA A 172 12.04 -9.17 6.88
N GLU A 173 12.72 -9.22 5.76
CA GLU A 173 12.36 -8.41 4.57
C GLU A 173 11.07 -8.88 3.90
N PRO A 174 10.24 -7.95 3.46
CA PRO A 174 10.38 -6.49 3.61
C PRO A 174 10.13 -6.03 5.06
N HIS A 175 11.08 -5.24 5.59
CA HIS A 175 11.02 -4.76 6.97
C HIS A 175 9.81 -3.84 7.24
N PHE A 176 9.39 -3.11 6.22
CA PHE A 176 8.29 -2.15 6.26
C PHE A 176 7.38 -2.39 5.07
N GLN A 177 6.09 -2.52 5.32
CA GLN A 177 5.08 -2.69 4.28
C GLN A 177 3.82 -1.93 4.62
N VAL A 178 3.34 -1.13 3.64
CA VAL A 178 2.09 -0.39 3.74
C VAL A 178 1.22 -0.70 2.55
N HIS A 179 -0.05 -1.03 2.79
CA HIS A 179 -1.10 -1.08 1.79
C HIS A 179 -2.03 0.10 2.04
N ALA A 180 -2.01 1.07 1.16
CA ALA A 180 -2.86 2.24 1.22
C ALA A 180 -3.85 2.26 0.04
N ALA A 181 -4.98 2.94 0.20
CA ALA A 181 -5.78 3.34 -0.95
C ALA A 181 -4.91 4.15 -1.92
N LEU A 182 -5.26 4.18 -3.21
CA LEU A 182 -4.59 5.09 -4.13
C LEU A 182 -4.70 6.52 -3.59
N PRO A 183 -3.59 7.27 -3.55
CA PRO A 183 -3.59 8.64 -3.08
C PRO A 183 -4.51 9.54 -3.93
N ASP A 184 -5.09 10.55 -3.27
CA ASP A 184 -5.78 11.61 -3.97
C ASP A 184 -4.77 12.44 -4.78
N ARG A 185 -4.87 12.40 -6.08
CA ARG A 185 -3.95 13.07 -7.02
C ARG A 185 -4.17 14.59 -7.12
N SER A 186 -5.19 15.11 -6.44
CA SER A 186 -5.35 16.58 -6.29
C SER A 186 -4.33 17.18 -5.32
N ARG A 187 -3.74 16.34 -4.44
CA ARG A 187 -2.68 16.74 -3.51
C ARG A 187 -1.29 16.51 -4.13
N PRO A 188 -0.27 17.31 -3.75
CA PRO A 188 1.09 17.10 -4.23
C PRO A 188 1.64 15.72 -3.86
N ALA A 189 2.22 15.01 -4.81
CA ALA A 189 2.82 13.69 -4.55
C ALA A 189 3.93 13.77 -3.50
N ARG A 190 4.63 14.90 -3.43
CA ARG A 190 5.68 15.14 -2.46
C ARG A 190 5.21 14.93 -1.03
N GLU A 191 4.05 15.46 -0.64
CA GLU A 191 3.48 15.31 0.71
C GLU A 191 3.27 13.82 1.07
N PHE A 192 2.73 13.05 0.12
CA PHE A 192 2.56 11.62 0.29
C PHE A 192 3.89 10.89 0.53
N PHE A 193 4.91 11.18 -0.26
CA PHE A 193 6.20 10.52 -0.14
C PHE A 193 7.00 10.99 1.08
N GLU A 194 6.85 12.24 1.53
CA GLU A 194 7.38 12.73 2.81
C GLU A 194 6.77 11.97 3.98
N ALA A 195 5.45 11.72 3.96
CA ALA A 195 4.78 10.92 4.97
C ALA A 195 5.30 9.46 4.97
N VAL A 196 5.44 8.84 3.80
CA VAL A 196 6.00 7.48 3.67
C VAL A 196 7.43 7.41 4.22
N HIS A 197 8.26 8.40 3.90
CA HIS A 197 9.63 8.49 4.40
C HIS A 197 9.68 8.62 5.93
N THR A 198 8.82 9.47 6.50
CA THR A 198 8.68 9.65 7.95
C THR A 198 8.22 8.37 8.64
N LEU A 199 7.21 7.70 8.09
CA LEU A 199 6.72 6.41 8.60
C LEU A 199 7.83 5.36 8.64
N ALA A 200 8.60 5.25 7.56
CA ALA A 200 9.71 4.29 7.48
C ALA A 200 10.84 4.65 8.48
N GLY A 201 11.12 5.92 8.68
CA GLY A 201 12.05 6.40 9.72
C GLY A 201 11.60 5.96 11.11
N CYS A 202 10.35 6.23 11.47
CA CYS A 202 9.75 5.81 12.73
C CYS A 202 9.72 4.29 12.91
N ALA A 203 9.54 3.52 11.83
CA ALA A 203 9.57 2.07 11.88
C ALA A 203 10.98 1.51 12.13
N SER A 204 12.04 2.22 11.70
CA SER A 204 13.44 1.80 11.84
C SER A 204 14.06 2.23 13.17
N ASP A 205 13.49 3.23 13.87
CA ASP A 205 14.07 3.76 15.10
C ASP A 205 13.83 2.82 16.28
N SER A 206 14.95 2.44 16.93
CA SER A 206 14.92 1.66 18.17
C SER A 206 14.65 2.51 19.43
N ALA A 207 14.59 3.83 19.30
CA ALA A 207 14.27 4.76 20.37
C ALA A 207 12.84 5.32 20.21
N GLY A 208 12.12 5.42 21.32
CA GLY A 208 10.69 5.73 21.44
C GLY A 208 10.10 6.69 20.41
N ALA A 209 8.78 6.55 20.19
CA ALA A 209 8.01 7.37 19.26
C ALA A 209 8.35 8.86 19.42
N PRO A 210 8.61 9.60 18.33
CA PRO A 210 8.70 11.04 18.41
C PRO A 210 7.33 11.53 18.93
N GLY A 211 7.34 12.19 20.09
CA GLY A 211 6.14 12.69 20.70
C GLY A 211 5.32 13.51 19.70
N ALA A 212 4.00 13.42 19.78
CA ALA A 212 3.00 14.08 18.90
C ALA A 212 3.14 15.64 18.85
N ALA A 213 4.18 16.22 19.46
CA ALA A 213 4.43 17.65 19.54
C ALA A 213 5.10 18.26 18.30
N ALA A 214 5.63 17.47 17.37
CA ALA A 214 6.39 18.00 16.22
C ALA A 214 5.52 18.56 15.08
N TRP A 215 4.20 18.37 15.08
CA TRP A 215 3.30 18.70 13.96
C TRP A 215 2.33 19.85 14.21
N ARG A 216 2.53 20.66 15.29
CA ARG A 216 1.73 21.87 15.56
C ARG A 216 2.51 23.14 15.18
N ARG A 217 2.89 23.28 13.93
CA ARG A 217 3.33 24.58 13.41
C ARG A 217 2.75 24.80 12.02
#